data_9af5395fcf1ac72d9996f9e3e3f81feb
#
_entry.id   9af5395fcf1ac72d9996f9e3e3f81feb
#
_cell.length_a   1.000
_cell.length_b   1.000
_cell.length_c   1.000
_cell.angle_alpha   90.00
_cell.angle_beta   90.00
_cell.angle_gamma   90.00
#
_symmetry.space_group_name_H-M   'P 1'
#
loop_
_entity.id
_entity.type
_entity.pdbx_description
1 polymer ?
#
loop_
_entity_poly.entity_id
_entity_poly.type
_entity_poly.pdbx_seq_one_letter_code
_entity_poly.pdbx_strand_id
1 'polypeptide(L)'
;MNESPIILFGNGEVPSHPSVLKVINEAKTLVCLDGGTDKLLDLGLEPHHILGDLDSLALKPHAYGCEVIELPDQSKNDLEKGLEWCLNQNISEAILIGFSGQRDDHNMAALYSLRSFSDKMNLSMLTDYSMIHCLKGRSEFSAVNGQIISLMASNANTSITTKGLRHELDNDSLSSPGNGISNFAVTDRIEIQADDWIWVFINHIR
;
A
#
# COMPACT_ATOMS: atom_id res chain seq x y z
N MET A 1 5.26 -20.38 9.53
CA MET A 1 4.07 -19.50 9.56
C MET A 1 4.54 -18.10 9.22
N ASN A 2 3.90 -17.46 8.22
CA ASN A 2 4.23 -16.09 7.85
C ASN A 2 3.80 -15.15 9.00
N GLU A 3 4.71 -14.31 9.49
CA GLU A 3 4.41 -13.36 10.55
C GLU A 3 3.87 -12.06 9.95
N SER A 4 2.71 -11.61 10.43
CA SER A 4 2.07 -10.35 10.00
C SER A 4 2.60 -9.13 10.78
N PRO A 5 2.61 -7.93 10.14
CA PRO A 5 2.29 -7.71 8.74
C PRO A 5 3.35 -8.29 7.82
N ILE A 6 2.94 -8.83 6.67
CA ILE A 6 3.86 -9.20 5.61
C ILE A 6 4.11 -8.00 4.70
N ILE A 7 5.24 -7.99 4.00
CA ILE A 7 5.48 -7.05 2.91
C ILE A 7 5.29 -7.77 1.57
N LEU A 8 4.38 -7.24 0.74
CA LEU A 8 4.34 -7.55 -0.68
C LEU A 8 5.20 -6.54 -1.42
N PHE A 9 6.26 -7.02 -2.09
CA PHE A 9 7.19 -6.17 -2.81
C PHE A 9 7.01 -6.35 -4.32
N GLY A 10 6.64 -5.27 -4.99
CA GLY A 10 6.32 -5.25 -6.42
C GLY A 10 7.45 -4.73 -7.29
N ASN A 11 7.22 -4.73 -8.61
CA ASN A 11 8.20 -4.35 -9.63
C ASN A 11 8.15 -2.86 -10.01
N GLY A 12 7.63 -1.97 -9.15
CA GLY A 12 7.63 -0.52 -9.34
C GLY A 12 9.02 0.12 -9.10
N GLU A 13 9.05 1.40 -8.77
CA GLU A 13 10.30 2.09 -8.40
C GLU A 13 10.87 1.53 -7.10
N VAL A 14 12.19 1.35 -7.07
CA VAL A 14 12.89 0.91 -5.86
C VAL A 14 12.81 2.03 -4.83
N PRO A 15 12.30 1.77 -3.61
CA PRO A 15 12.17 2.80 -2.60
C PRO A 15 13.55 3.29 -2.13
N SER A 16 13.61 4.59 -1.85
CA SER A 16 14.83 5.27 -1.39
C SER A 16 14.64 5.99 -0.05
N HIS A 17 13.41 6.25 0.36
CA HIS A 17 13.13 6.97 1.60
C HIS A 17 13.51 6.13 2.84
N PRO A 18 14.25 6.71 3.81
CA PRO A 18 14.77 5.96 4.96
C PRO A 18 13.70 5.22 5.78
N SER A 19 12.51 5.79 5.93
CA SER A 19 11.41 5.12 6.65
C SER A 19 10.89 3.89 5.91
N VAL A 20 10.87 3.91 4.57
CA VAL A 20 10.45 2.75 3.75
C VAL A 20 11.50 1.65 3.83
N LEU A 21 12.77 2.01 3.64
CA LEU A 21 13.89 1.06 3.76
C LEU A 21 13.95 0.44 5.16
N LYS A 22 13.67 1.21 6.20
CA LYS A 22 13.57 0.68 7.57
C LYS A 22 12.48 -0.39 7.69
N VAL A 23 11.27 -0.11 7.17
CA VAL A 23 10.15 -1.07 7.20
C VAL A 23 10.50 -2.36 6.46
N ILE A 24 11.15 -2.26 5.29
CA ILE A 24 11.57 -3.44 4.53
C ILE A 24 12.62 -4.25 5.30
N ASN A 25 13.63 -3.59 5.88
CA ASN A 25 14.72 -4.25 6.62
C ASN A 25 14.23 -4.91 7.92
N GLU A 26 13.20 -4.39 8.56
CA GLU A 26 12.60 -4.92 9.80
C GLU A 26 11.51 -5.95 9.53
N ALA A 27 11.18 -6.22 8.27
CA ALA A 27 10.12 -7.15 7.88
C ALA A 27 10.48 -8.58 8.25
N LYS A 28 9.54 -9.30 8.86
CA LYS A 28 9.69 -10.71 9.19
C LYS A 28 9.34 -11.63 8.04
N THR A 29 8.50 -11.16 7.13
CA THR A 29 8.10 -11.89 5.94
C THR A 29 8.07 -10.96 4.73
N LEU A 30 8.96 -11.24 3.76
CA LEU A 30 9.06 -10.55 2.48
C LEU A 30 8.54 -11.48 1.37
N VAL A 31 7.53 -11.04 0.65
CA VAL A 31 6.96 -11.75 -0.49
C VAL A 31 7.15 -10.88 -1.73
N CYS A 32 7.96 -11.32 -2.66
CA CYS A 32 8.19 -10.61 -3.91
C CYS A 32 7.21 -11.04 -4.99
N LEU A 33 6.79 -10.08 -5.80
CA LEU A 33 5.98 -10.32 -6.96
C LEU A 33 6.85 -10.18 -8.21
N ASP A 34 7.04 -11.29 -8.89
CA ASP A 34 7.75 -11.41 -10.16
C ASP A 34 9.06 -10.58 -10.23
N GLY A 35 9.26 -9.70 -11.22
CA GLY A 35 10.45 -8.86 -11.37
C GLY A 35 10.79 -7.92 -10.21
N GLY A 36 9.91 -7.77 -9.21
CA GLY A 36 10.23 -7.12 -7.93
C GLY A 36 11.32 -7.86 -7.15
N THR A 37 11.49 -9.16 -7.41
CA THR A 37 12.49 -10.00 -6.76
C THR A 37 13.91 -9.48 -6.99
N ASP A 38 14.27 -9.20 -8.24
CA ASP A 38 15.63 -8.77 -8.57
C ASP A 38 15.94 -7.41 -7.93
N LYS A 39 14.96 -6.52 -7.86
CA LYS A 39 15.08 -5.22 -7.17
C LYS A 39 15.28 -5.36 -5.66
N LEU A 40 14.62 -6.32 -5.02
CA LEU A 40 14.83 -6.60 -3.61
C LEU A 40 16.24 -7.17 -3.35
N LEU A 41 16.70 -8.06 -4.21
CA LEU A 41 18.06 -8.61 -4.16
C LEU A 41 19.12 -7.52 -4.34
N ASP A 42 18.90 -6.55 -5.22
CA ASP A 42 19.78 -5.38 -5.40
C ASP A 42 19.87 -4.51 -4.15
N LEU A 43 18.84 -4.51 -3.28
CA LEU A 43 18.87 -3.90 -1.96
C LEU A 43 19.64 -4.74 -0.92
N GLY A 44 20.16 -5.91 -1.30
CA GLY A 44 20.86 -6.84 -0.41
C GLY A 44 19.93 -7.63 0.52
N LEU A 45 18.66 -7.77 0.17
CA LEU A 45 17.64 -8.47 0.94
C LEU A 45 17.19 -9.74 0.21
N GLU A 46 16.84 -10.78 0.97
CA GLU A 46 16.34 -12.03 0.42
C GLU A 46 14.84 -12.18 0.66
N PRO A 47 14.05 -12.55 -0.36
CA PRO A 47 12.63 -12.84 -0.18
C PRO A 47 12.43 -14.18 0.54
N HIS A 48 11.31 -14.30 1.24
CA HIS A 48 10.84 -15.57 1.81
C HIS A 48 10.01 -16.36 0.80
N HIS A 49 9.27 -15.63 -0.06
CA HIS A 49 8.48 -16.22 -1.15
C HIS A 49 8.59 -15.34 -2.39
N ILE A 50 8.56 -15.96 -3.57
CA ILE A 50 8.45 -15.31 -4.87
C ILE A 50 7.16 -15.83 -5.53
N LEU A 51 6.30 -14.90 -5.96
CA LEU A 51 5.01 -15.20 -6.60
C LEU A 51 4.93 -14.53 -7.96
N GLY A 52 4.35 -15.17 -8.95
CA GLY A 52 4.09 -14.59 -10.27
C GLY A 52 3.95 -15.64 -11.34
N ASP A 53 3.91 -15.22 -12.61
CA ASP A 53 4.05 -16.15 -13.73
C ASP A 53 5.52 -16.47 -14.08
N LEU A 54 6.44 -15.83 -13.37
CA LEU A 54 7.88 -16.06 -13.35
C LEU A 54 8.61 -15.71 -14.67
N ASP A 55 7.96 -15.00 -15.56
CA ASP A 55 8.50 -14.65 -16.87
C ASP A 55 9.49 -13.45 -16.81
N SER A 56 9.39 -12.63 -15.78
CA SER A 56 10.24 -11.45 -15.54
C SER A 56 11.41 -11.71 -14.57
N LEU A 57 11.62 -12.94 -14.12
CA LEU A 57 12.73 -13.30 -13.23
C LEU A 57 14.06 -13.37 -13.99
N ALA A 58 15.12 -12.78 -13.45
CA ALA A 58 16.46 -12.83 -14.04
C ALA A 58 17.10 -14.23 -13.97
N LEU A 59 16.78 -15.00 -12.93
CA LEU A 59 17.30 -16.35 -12.71
C LEU A 59 16.19 -17.40 -12.85
N LYS A 60 16.60 -18.65 -13.02
CA LYS A 60 15.63 -19.76 -12.96
C LYS A 60 15.12 -19.96 -11.53
N PRO A 61 13.84 -20.36 -11.34
CA PRO A 61 13.22 -20.50 -10.03
C PRO A 61 14.06 -21.24 -8.97
N HIS A 62 14.73 -22.32 -9.34
CA HIS A 62 15.55 -23.11 -8.42
C HIS A 62 16.87 -22.44 -7.98
N ALA A 63 17.24 -21.30 -8.58
CA ALA A 63 18.45 -20.55 -8.22
C ALA A 63 18.18 -19.53 -7.09
N TYR A 64 16.91 -19.26 -6.77
CA TYR A 64 16.55 -18.45 -5.62
C TYR A 64 16.56 -19.30 -4.35
N GLY A 65 17.04 -18.76 -3.25
CA GLY A 65 17.16 -19.47 -1.96
C GLY A 65 15.84 -19.62 -1.17
N CYS A 66 14.69 -19.37 -1.80
CA CYS A 66 13.38 -19.35 -1.17
C CYS A 66 12.33 -20.12 -1.97
N GLU A 67 11.11 -20.19 -1.43
CA GLU A 67 9.99 -20.82 -2.12
C GLU A 67 9.51 -19.93 -3.29
N VAL A 68 9.43 -20.55 -4.48
CA VAL A 68 8.94 -19.90 -5.70
C VAL A 68 7.61 -20.55 -6.10
N ILE A 69 6.57 -19.75 -6.19
CA ILE A 69 5.18 -20.18 -6.41
C ILE A 69 4.70 -19.59 -7.73
N GLU A 70 4.45 -20.46 -8.70
CA GLU A 70 3.90 -20.04 -10.00
C GLU A 70 2.40 -19.75 -9.90
N LEU A 71 2.00 -18.57 -10.36
CA LEU A 71 0.62 -18.10 -10.42
C LEU A 71 0.26 -17.73 -11.86
N PRO A 72 -0.17 -18.73 -12.68
CA PRO A 72 -0.27 -18.57 -14.14
C PRO A 72 -1.49 -17.79 -14.63
N ASP A 73 -2.39 -17.34 -13.74
CA ASP A 73 -3.61 -16.62 -14.15
C ASP A 73 -3.27 -15.28 -14.81
N GLN A 74 -3.47 -15.21 -16.12
CA GLN A 74 -3.22 -14.02 -16.93
C GLN A 74 -4.39 -13.00 -16.95
N SER A 75 -5.49 -13.30 -16.28
CA SER A 75 -6.64 -12.39 -16.15
C SER A 75 -6.45 -11.32 -15.06
N LYS A 76 -5.41 -11.47 -14.23
CA LYS A 76 -5.09 -10.62 -13.09
C LYS A 76 -3.65 -10.12 -13.16
N ASN A 77 -3.42 -8.93 -12.62
CA ASN A 77 -2.07 -8.43 -12.42
C ASN A 77 -1.40 -9.12 -11.22
N ASP A 78 -0.08 -8.99 -11.10
CA ASP A 78 0.69 -9.69 -10.06
C ASP A 78 0.29 -9.28 -8.64
N LEU A 79 -0.06 -8.00 -8.43
CA LEU A 79 -0.55 -7.55 -7.12
C LEU A 79 -1.85 -8.26 -6.73
N GLU A 80 -2.80 -8.38 -7.63
CA GLU A 80 -4.06 -9.10 -7.37
C GLU A 80 -3.81 -10.58 -7.10
N LYS A 81 -2.93 -11.24 -7.88
CA LYS A 81 -2.50 -12.62 -7.64
C LYS A 81 -1.87 -12.76 -6.24
N GLY A 82 -0.96 -11.85 -5.88
CA GLY A 82 -0.30 -11.83 -4.58
C GLY A 82 -1.27 -11.63 -3.41
N LEU A 83 -2.23 -10.72 -3.54
CA LEU A 83 -3.25 -10.47 -2.52
C LEU A 83 -4.20 -11.66 -2.34
N GLU A 84 -4.59 -12.32 -3.43
CA GLU A 84 -5.37 -13.55 -3.35
C GLU A 84 -4.60 -14.70 -2.71
N TRP A 85 -3.31 -14.83 -3.02
CA TRP A 85 -2.44 -15.78 -2.33
C TRP A 85 -2.41 -15.49 -0.82
N CYS A 86 -2.27 -14.22 -0.41
CA CYS A 86 -2.33 -13.85 1.00
C CYS A 86 -3.63 -14.30 1.67
N LEU A 87 -4.78 -14.05 1.04
CA LEU A 87 -6.07 -14.48 1.56
C LEU A 87 -6.16 -16.01 1.70
N ASN A 88 -5.66 -16.74 0.71
CA ASN A 88 -5.62 -18.22 0.74
C ASN A 88 -4.69 -18.77 1.84
N GLN A 89 -3.66 -18.01 2.22
CA GLN A 89 -2.78 -18.31 3.35
C GLN A 89 -3.31 -17.83 4.70
N ASN A 90 -4.54 -17.28 4.75
CA ASN A 90 -5.16 -16.66 5.92
C ASN A 90 -4.32 -15.49 6.49
N ILE A 91 -3.61 -14.77 5.63
CA ILE A 91 -2.89 -13.55 5.99
C ILE A 91 -3.90 -12.41 6.01
N SER A 92 -4.03 -11.75 7.16
CA SER A 92 -5.02 -10.69 7.40
C SER A 92 -4.45 -9.28 7.29
N GLU A 93 -3.13 -9.14 7.15
CA GLU A 93 -2.46 -7.84 7.13
C GLU A 93 -1.25 -7.84 6.20
N ALA A 94 -1.15 -6.83 5.33
CA ALA A 94 -0.01 -6.65 4.44
C ALA A 94 0.30 -5.18 4.16
N ILE A 95 1.58 -4.89 3.91
CA ILE A 95 2.08 -3.60 3.43
C ILE A 95 2.58 -3.79 2.00
N LEU A 96 2.04 -2.98 1.09
CA LEU A 96 2.41 -2.98 -0.33
C LEU A 96 3.57 -1.98 -0.53
N ILE A 97 4.68 -2.44 -1.09
CA ILE A 97 5.86 -1.60 -1.40
C ILE A 97 6.33 -1.89 -2.82
N GLY A 98 6.80 -0.88 -3.56
CA GLY A 98 7.27 -1.06 -4.94
C GLY A 98 6.13 -1.20 -5.96
N PHE A 99 4.98 -0.57 -5.72
CA PHE A 99 3.84 -0.56 -6.65
C PHE A 99 3.56 0.82 -7.26
N SER A 100 4.50 1.74 -7.14
CA SER A 100 4.40 3.10 -7.69
C SER A 100 5.68 3.50 -8.42
N GLY A 101 5.64 4.62 -9.15
CA GLY A 101 6.80 5.35 -9.65
C GLY A 101 7.21 5.08 -11.09
N GLN A 102 6.82 4.00 -11.76
CA GLN A 102 7.26 3.71 -13.13
C GLN A 102 6.18 3.98 -14.18
N ARG A 103 5.05 3.28 -14.11
CA ARG A 103 3.95 3.38 -15.07
C ARG A 103 2.71 3.90 -14.38
N ASP A 104 2.09 4.94 -14.94
CA ASP A 104 0.91 5.60 -14.36
C ASP A 104 -0.29 4.66 -14.26
N ASP A 105 -0.49 3.80 -15.27
CA ASP A 105 -1.56 2.81 -15.28
C ASP A 105 -1.38 1.76 -14.17
N HIS A 106 -0.15 1.30 -13.90
CA HIS A 106 0.14 0.39 -12.80
C HIS A 106 -0.04 1.06 -11.44
N ASN A 107 0.35 2.35 -11.30
CA ASN A 107 0.11 3.12 -10.08
C ASN A 107 -1.39 3.21 -9.76
N MET A 108 -2.19 3.53 -10.79
CA MET A 108 -3.64 3.58 -10.66
C MET A 108 -4.23 2.21 -10.30
N ALA A 109 -3.83 1.16 -11.02
CA ALA A 109 -4.27 -0.21 -10.75
C ALA A 109 -3.95 -0.62 -9.31
N ALA A 110 -2.76 -0.29 -8.78
CA ALA A 110 -2.38 -0.59 -7.40
C ALA A 110 -3.29 0.10 -6.37
N LEU A 111 -3.67 1.38 -6.59
CA LEU A 111 -4.62 2.08 -5.72
C LEU A 111 -6.02 1.44 -5.76
N TYR A 112 -6.48 1.00 -6.95
CA TYR A 112 -7.75 0.30 -7.06
C TYR A 112 -7.70 -1.11 -6.46
N SER A 113 -6.59 -1.83 -6.58
CA SER A 113 -6.40 -3.12 -5.91
C SER A 113 -6.38 -2.95 -4.39
N LEU A 114 -5.66 -1.91 -3.87
CA LEU A 114 -5.73 -1.54 -2.45
C LEU A 114 -7.18 -1.36 -2.00
N ARG A 115 -7.99 -0.61 -2.77
CA ARG A 115 -9.41 -0.43 -2.47
C ARG A 115 -10.21 -1.74 -2.51
N SER A 116 -9.99 -2.59 -3.50
CA SER A 116 -10.77 -3.81 -3.74
C SER A 116 -10.52 -4.89 -2.70
N PHE A 117 -9.38 -4.85 -2.02
CA PHE A 117 -9.01 -5.83 -1.00
C PHE A 117 -9.10 -5.30 0.45
N SER A 118 -9.26 -3.98 0.65
CA SER A 118 -9.35 -3.38 1.99
C SER A 118 -10.57 -3.79 2.81
N ASP A 119 -11.59 -4.40 2.21
CA ASP A 119 -12.72 -5.01 2.91
C ASP A 119 -12.45 -6.46 3.36
N LYS A 120 -11.37 -7.08 2.86
CA LYS A 120 -11.01 -8.47 3.10
C LYS A 120 -9.81 -8.64 4.01
N MET A 121 -8.92 -7.64 4.03
CA MET A 121 -7.70 -7.66 4.85
C MET A 121 -7.23 -6.23 5.17
N ASN A 122 -6.47 -6.08 6.25
CA ASN A 122 -5.84 -4.81 6.62
C ASN A 122 -4.68 -4.51 5.67
N LEU A 123 -4.88 -3.56 4.76
CA LEU A 123 -3.91 -3.18 3.74
C LEU A 123 -3.46 -1.73 3.88
N SER A 124 -2.19 -1.52 3.65
CA SER A 124 -1.63 -0.20 3.38
C SER A 124 -0.62 -0.27 2.24
N MET A 125 -0.41 0.85 1.55
CA MET A 125 0.65 0.99 0.56
C MET A 125 1.64 2.03 1.04
N LEU A 126 2.91 1.66 1.12
CA LEU A 126 4.00 2.51 1.56
C LEU A 126 4.86 2.89 0.36
N THR A 127 4.98 4.19 0.11
CA THR A 127 5.77 4.78 -0.97
C THR A 127 6.84 5.71 -0.39
N ASP A 128 7.73 6.24 -1.21
CA ASP A 128 8.71 7.25 -0.78
C ASP A 128 8.08 8.58 -0.35
N TYR A 129 6.78 8.76 -0.57
CA TYR A 129 6.06 10.01 -0.25
C TYR A 129 5.11 9.86 0.92
N SER A 130 4.44 8.71 1.05
CA SER A 130 3.35 8.54 2.00
C SER A 130 3.06 7.09 2.35
N MET A 131 2.43 6.91 3.51
CA MET A 131 1.62 5.74 3.81
C MET A 131 0.20 6.00 3.30
N ILE A 132 -0.33 5.09 2.49
CA ILE A 132 -1.65 5.19 1.87
C ILE A 132 -2.55 4.09 2.44
N HIS A 133 -3.70 4.50 2.97
CA HIS A 133 -4.75 3.59 3.42
C HIS A 133 -5.98 3.76 2.55
N CYS A 134 -6.78 2.70 2.41
CA CYS A 134 -8.13 2.81 1.88
C CYS A 134 -9.10 2.38 2.97
N LEU A 135 -10.04 3.23 3.34
CA LEU A 135 -10.93 3.01 4.47
C LEU A 135 -12.37 3.42 4.19
N LYS A 136 -13.27 2.78 4.94
CA LYS A 136 -14.67 3.14 5.10
C LYS A 136 -15.02 2.98 6.58
N GLY A 137 -15.88 3.86 7.10
CA GLY A 137 -16.17 3.93 8.53
C GLY A 137 -15.19 4.85 9.27
N ARG A 138 -14.99 4.60 10.57
CA ARG A 138 -14.13 5.42 11.43
C ARG A 138 -12.75 4.81 11.56
N SER A 139 -11.73 5.64 11.42
CA SER A 139 -10.33 5.28 11.63
C SER A 139 -9.59 6.42 12.34
N GLU A 140 -8.55 6.05 13.08
CA GLU A 140 -7.68 6.99 13.79
C GLU A 140 -6.23 6.73 13.39
N PHE A 141 -5.46 7.79 13.23
CA PHE A 141 -4.04 7.71 12.88
C PHE A 141 -3.23 8.63 13.80
N SER A 142 -2.05 8.17 14.16
CA SER A 142 -1.03 9.05 14.74
C SER A 142 -0.53 10.02 13.68
N ALA A 143 -0.29 11.25 14.06
CA ALA A 143 0.21 12.29 13.17
C ALA A 143 1.19 13.19 13.92
N VAL A 144 1.86 14.06 13.17
CA VAL A 144 2.70 15.11 13.72
C VAL A 144 2.15 16.45 13.27
N ASN A 145 2.13 17.44 14.17
CA ASN A 145 1.68 18.79 13.81
C ASN A 145 2.43 19.32 12.59
N GLY A 146 1.67 19.74 11.56
CA GLY A 146 2.19 20.15 10.26
C GLY A 146 2.35 19.01 9.23
N GLN A 147 2.13 17.76 9.61
CA GLN A 147 2.19 16.64 8.67
C GLN A 147 1.08 16.76 7.62
N ILE A 148 1.46 16.60 6.35
CA ILE A 148 0.51 16.70 5.22
C ILE A 148 -0.35 15.43 5.18
N ILE A 149 -1.66 15.64 5.16
CA ILE A 149 -2.67 14.61 5.04
C ILE A 149 -3.55 14.94 3.83
N SER A 150 -3.76 13.96 2.95
CA SER A 150 -4.65 14.13 1.81
C SER A 150 -5.73 13.06 1.81
N LEU A 151 -6.93 13.45 1.41
CA LEU A 151 -8.09 12.58 1.28
C LEU A 151 -8.57 12.58 -0.17
N MET A 152 -8.89 11.42 -0.70
CA MET A 152 -9.51 11.28 -2.02
C MET A 152 -10.69 10.32 -1.91
N ALA A 153 -11.87 10.76 -2.32
CA ALA A 153 -13.06 9.93 -2.37
C ALA A 153 -13.21 9.29 -3.75
N SER A 154 -13.61 8.02 -3.78
CA SER A 154 -13.97 7.34 -5.02
C SER A 154 -15.33 7.79 -5.57
N ASN A 155 -16.20 8.29 -4.69
CA ASN A 155 -17.52 8.81 -5.01
C ASN A 155 -17.62 10.26 -4.50
N ALA A 156 -17.99 11.18 -5.36
CA ALA A 156 -18.11 12.62 -5.04
C ALA A 156 -19.14 12.93 -3.94
N ASN A 157 -20.09 12.02 -3.69
CA ASN A 157 -21.11 12.18 -2.65
C ASN A 157 -20.71 11.55 -1.31
N THR A 158 -19.49 11.03 -1.18
CA THR A 158 -19.01 10.43 0.08
C THR A 158 -19.02 11.49 1.19
N SER A 159 -19.76 11.23 2.25
CA SER A 159 -19.78 12.08 3.43
C SER A 159 -18.59 11.75 4.33
N ILE A 160 -17.84 12.80 4.69
CA ILE A 160 -16.59 12.69 5.46
C ILE A 160 -16.68 13.63 6.67
N THR A 161 -16.27 13.12 7.82
CA THR A 161 -16.02 13.92 9.03
C THR A 161 -14.58 13.72 9.45
N THR A 162 -13.88 14.80 9.77
CA THR A 162 -12.48 14.75 10.22
C THR A 162 -12.30 15.52 11.52
N LYS A 163 -11.31 15.08 12.34
CA LYS A 163 -10.83 15.83 13.50
C LYS A 163 -9.31 15.83 13.53
N GLY A 164 -8.75 16.91 14.04
CA GLY A 164 -7.30 17.08 14.14
C GLY A 164 -6.63 17.55 12.86
N LEU A 165 -7.40 17.95 11.85
CA LEU A 165 -6.92 18.56 10.61
C LEU A 165 -7.16 20.08 10.63
N ARG A 166 -6.33 20.84 9.92
CA ARG A 166 -6.47 22.30 9.81
C ARG A 166 -7.79 22.72 9.14
N HIS A 167 -8.19 22.00 8.11
CA HIS A 167 -9.46 22.17 7.41
C HIS A 167 -10.30 20.93 7.69
N GLU A 168 -11.11 21.01 8.76
CA GLU A 168 -11.98 19.90 9.14
C GLU A 168 -13.21 19.83 8.24
N LEU A 169 -13.69 18.62 8.04
CA LEU A 169 -14.95 18.31 7.40
C LEU A 169 -15.94 17.87 8.49
N ASP A 170 -17.18 18.30 8.39
CA ASP A 170 -18.26 17.90 9.30
C ASP A 170 -19.45 17.38 8.48
N ASN A 171 -19.48 16.08 8.25
CA ASN A 171 -20.49 15.41 7.43
C ASN A 171 -20.58 16.06 6.02
N ASP A 172 -19.45 16.40 5.46
CA ASP A 172 -19.32 17.15 4.22
C ASP A 172 -18.67 16.28 3.13
N SER A 173 -18.79 16.66 1.88
CA SER A 173 -18.20 15.95 0.75
C SER A 173 -17.07 16.76 0.11
N LEU A 174 -16.16 16.05 -0.55
CA LEU A 174 -15.13 16.70 -1.36
C LEU A 174 -15.76 17.21 -2.66
N SER A 175 -16.04 18.51 -2.75
CA SER A 175 -16.67 19.13 -3.92
C SER A 175 -15.83 19.07 -5.19
N SER A 176 -14.53 18.82 -5.05
CA SER A 176 -13.61 18.52 -6.14
C SER A 176 -12.44 17.66 -5.63
N PRO A 177 -11.72 16.92 -6.49
CA PRO A 177 -10.54 16.17 -6.08
C PRO A 177 -9.47 17.03 -5.38
N GLY A 178 -9.37 18.32 -5.73
CA GLY A 178 -8.41 19.24 -5.12
C GLY A 178 -8.75 19.66 -3.68
N ASN A 179 -10.00 19.54 -3.25
CA ASN A 179 -10.41 19.97 -1.92
C ASN A 179 -9.93 19.06 -0.78
N GLY A 180 -9.60 17.81 -1.09
CA GLY A 180 -9.12 16.85 -0.10
C GLY A 180 -7.60 16.78 0.03
N ILE A 181 -6.84 17.42 -0.86
CA ILE A 181 -5.37 17.27 -0.89
C ILE A 181 -4.67 18.39 -0.11
N SER A 182 -3.46 18.05 0.41
CA SER A 182 -2.54 18.98 1.09
C SER A 182 -3.14 19.68 2.33
N ASN A 183 -4.00 19.00 3.06
CA ASN A 183 -4.40 19.42 4.40
C ASN A 183 -3.26 19.12 5.41
N PHE A 184 -3.36 19.61 6.64
CA PHE A 184 -2.34 19.45 7.66
C PHE A 184 -2.94 18.93 8.96
N ALA A 185 -2.25 17.98 9.60
CA ALA A 185 -2.52 17.65 10.98
C ALA A 185 -2.18 18.83 11.91
N VAL A 186 -3.04 19.14 12.86
CA VAL A 186 -2.82 20.18 13.89
C VAL A 186 -2.71 19.60 15.29
N THR A 187 -2.82 18.27 15.40
CA THR A 187 -2.70 17.48 16.63
C THR A 187 -1.81 16.27 16.37
N ASP A 188 -1.49 15.52 17.42
CA ASP A 188 -0.73 14.25 17.34
C ASP A 188 -1.59 13.04 16.95
N ARG A 189 -2.90 13.25 16.81
CA ARG A 189 -3.89 12.25 16.40
C ARG A 189 -4.91 12.86 15.48
N ILE A 190 -5.22 12.17 14.39
CA ILE A 190 -6.30 12.54 13.47
C ILE A 190 -7.38 11.46 13.48
N GLU A 191 -8.64 11.86 13.43
CA GLU A 191 -9.78 10.98 13.25
C GLU A 191 -10.41 11.25 11.89
N ILE A 192 -10.78 10.20 11.18
CA ILE A 192 -11.44 10.27 9.88
C ILE A 192 -12.61 9.29 9.90
N GLN A 193 -13.79 9.76 9.55
CA GLN A 193 -14.98 8.94 9.35
C GLN A 193 -15.53 9.21 7.95
N ALA A 194 -15.78 8.14 7.18
CA ALA A 194 -16.39 8.23 5.86
C ALA A 194 -17.50 7.19 5.70
N ASP A 195 -18.59 7.56 5.06
CA ASP A 195 -19.72 6.66 4.82
C ASP A 195 -19.52 5.75 3.61
N ASP A 196 -18.54 6.08 2.76
CA ASP A 196 -18.07 5.25 1.65
C ASP A 196 -16.54 5.25 1.60
N TRP A 197 -15.94 4.47 0.70
CA TRP A 197 -14.50 4.28 0.60
C TRP A 197 -13.76 5.52 0.16
N ILE A 198 -12.69 5.84 0.89
CA ILE A 198 -11.76 6.92 0.60
C ILE A 198 -10.32 6.42 0.69
N TRP A 199 -9.41 7.04 -0.06
CA TRP A 199 -7.98 6.93 0.16
C TRP A 199 -7.52 8.04 1.10
N VAL A 200 -6.68 7.66 2.06
CA VAL A 200 -6.01 8.57 3.00
C VAL A 200 -4.51 8.47 2.77
N PHE A 201 -3.90 9.58 2.44
CA PHE A 201 -2.45 9.70 2.23
C PHE A 201 -1.85 10.44 3.43
N ILE A 202 -1.01 9.75 4.19
CA ILE A 202 -0.27 10.30 5.31
C ILE A 202 1.16 10.50 4.84
N ASN A 203 1.54 11.73 4.49
CA ASN A 203 2.84 12.00 3.91
C ASN A 203 3.95 11.86 4.96
N HIS A 204 5.13 11.41 4.51
CA HIS A 204 6.30 11.41 5.37
C HIS A 204 6.65 12.82 5.84
N ILE A 205 7.18 12.92 7.04
CA ILE A 205 7.70 14.18 7.58
C ILE A 205 9.03 14.43 6.89
N ARG A 206 9.17 15.59 6.28
CA ARG A 206 10.42 16.02 5.63
C ARG A 206 11.39 16.59 6.64
#